data_2d2de3cca64fdda86f882d64d3f661f7
#
_entry.id   2d2de3cca64fdda86f882d64d3f661f7
#
_cell.length_a   1.000
_cell.length_b   1.000
_cell.length_c   1.000
_cell.angle_alpha   90.00
_cell.angle_beta   90.00
_cell.angle_gamma   90.00
#
_symmetry.space_group_name_H-M   'P 1'
#
loop_
_entity.id
_entity.type
_entity.pdbx_description
1 polymer ?
#
loop_
_entity_poly.entity_id
_entity_poly.type
_entity_poly.pdbx_seq_one_letter_code
_entity_poly.pdbx_strand_id
1 'polypeptide(L)'
;FIDTARVSAEAAAELKENGVELAEYDDVLTFLAAQTEEQTVLADPASVNYAVYQTLQANPALTVKDEADPLLPMKGVKNEVELAHTREAHIRDGVAMVRFQIELENRLAAGEELTELTIDEILHKYRSAQDKFLTESFGTIAAYGPNAAMMHYHATEEDHAKLEKKGFLLVDSGATYMDGTTDITRTYP
;
A
#
# COMPACT_ATOMS: atom_id res chain seq x y z
N PHE A 1 -10.69 18.74 0.53
CA PHE A 1 -11.89 18.19 1.17
C PHE A 1 -11.50 16.98 2.00
N ILE A 2 -11.83 16.97 3.30
CA ILE A 2 -11.47 15.93 4.25
C ILE A 2 -12.49 15.95 5.40
N ASP A 3 -12.64 14.81 6.12
CA ASP A 3 -13.32 14.80 7.42
C ASP A 3 -12.47 15.64 8.41
N THR A 4 -12.89 16.87 8.67
CA THR A 4 -12.09 17.82 9.47
C THR A 4 -11.92 17.36 10.91
N ALA A 5 -12.78 16.48 11.43
CA ALA A 5 -12.62 15.88 12.75
C ALA A 5 -11.38 15.00 12.88
N ARG A 6 -10.80 14.56 11.76
CA ARG A 6 -9.55 13.77 11.70
C ARG A 6 -8.28 14.60 11.59
N VAL A 7 -8.42 15.92 11.47
CA VAL A 7 -7.27 16.83 11.35
C VAL A 7 -6.97 17.43 12.70
N SER A 8 -5.76 17.23 13.22
CA SER A 8 -5.35 17.87 14.47
C SER A 8 -5.26 19.40 14.31
N ALA A 9 -5.40 20.13 15.39
CA ALA A 9 -5.28 21.59 15.38
C ALA A 9 -3.90 22.06 14.89
N GLU A 10 -2.84 21.30 15.20
CA GLU A 10 -1.47 21.56 14.73
C GLU A 10 -1.37 21.39 13.21
N ALA A 11 -1.85 20.27 12.67
CA ALA A 11 -1.86 20.03 11.23
C ALA A 11 -2.72 21.04 10.47
N ALA A 12 -3.87 21.43 11.02
CA ALA A 12 -4.73 22.46 10.41
C ALA A 12 -4.05 23.83 10.37
N ALA A 13 -3.27 24.19 11.41
CA ALA A 13 -2.52 25.43 11.44
C ALA A 13 -1.39 25.43 10.40
N GLU A 14 -0.64 24.34 10.30
CA GLU A 14 0.44 24.17 9.29
C GLU A 14 -0.11 24.22 7.86
N LEU A 15 -1.21 23.53 7.58
CA LEU A 15 -1.87 23.56 6.28
C LEU A 15 -2.30 24.99 5.91
N LYS A 16 -2.91 25.72 6.85
CA LYS A 16 -3.32 27.10 6.64
C LYS A 16 -2.15 28.04 6.37
N GLU A 17 -1.03 27.90 7.10
CA GLU A 17 0.20 28.68 6.87
C GLU A 17 0.78 28.43 5.47
N ASN A 18 0.60 27.23 4.95
CA ASN A 18 1.01 26.83 3.59
C ASN A 18 -0.04 27.11 2.50
N GLY A 19 -1.10 27.88 2.82
CA GLY A 19 -2.11 28.29 1.85
C GLY A 19 -3.11 27.20 1.48
N VAL A 20 -3.22 26.14 2.28
CA VAL A 20 -4.19 25.06 2.08
C VAL A 20 -5.47 25.36 2.85
N GLU A 21 -6.58 25.42 2.14
CA GLU A 21 -7.92 25.56 2.74
C GLU A 21 -8.51 24.18 3.01
N LEU A 22 -9.12 24.01 4.20
CA LEU A 22 -9.83 22.81 4.58
C LEU A 22 -11.33 23.00 4.42
N ALA A 23 -11.99 22.01 3.85
CA ALA A 23 -13.45 21.94 3.74
C ALA A 23 -13.90 20.51 4.09
N GLU A 24 -15.15 20.36 4.53
CA GLU A 24 -15.73 19.07 4.85
C GLU A 24 -15.76 18.17 3.61
N TYR A 25 -15.55 16.88 3.80
CA TYR A 25 -15.46 15.91 2.70
C TYR A 25 -16.73 15.90 1.83
N ASP A 26 -17.90 15.99 2.46
CA ASP A 26 -19.19 15.94 1.77
C ASP A 26 -19.51 17.22 0.99
N ASP A 27 -18.82 18.33 1.26
CA ASP A 27 -19.01 19.60 0.56
C ASP A 27 -18.45 19.61 -0.88
N VAL A 28 -17.68 18.60 -1.28
CA VAL A 28 -17.06 18.53 -2.60
C VAL A 28 -18.09 18.66 -3.75
N LEU A 29 -19.24 18.01 -3.63
CA LEU A 29 -20.27 18.06 -4.67
C LEU A 29 -20.93 19.44 -4.75
N THR A 30 -21.18 20.05 -3.59
CA THR A 30 -21.71 21.41 -3.49
C THR A 30 -20.72 22.43 -4.07
N PHE A 31 -19.45 22.29 -3.77
CA PHE A 31 -18.37 23.12 -4.32
C PHE A 31 -18.31 23.03 -5.85
N LEU A 32 -18.36 21.82 -6.40
CA LEU A 32 -18.35 21.62 -7.86
C LEU A 32 -19.61 22.15 -8.55
N ALA A 33 -20.77 21.97 -7.94
CA ALA A 33 -22.04 22.49 -8.45
C ALA A 33 -22.11 24.03 -8.44
N ALA A 34 -21.42 24.68 -7.50
CA ALA A 34 -21.42 26.13 -7.34
C ALA A 34 -20.41 26.87 -8.24
N GLN A 35 -19.61 26.16 -9.05
CA GLN A 35 -18.68 26.82 -9.99
C GLN A 35 -19.44 27.60 -11.05
N THR A 36 -19.06 28.85 -11.23
CA THR A 36 -19.71 29.77 -12.18
C THR A 36 -18.78 30.26 -13.30
N GLU A 37 -17.49 30.03 -13.17
CA GLU A 37 -16.52 30.38 -14.21
C GLU A 37 -16.47 29.29 -15.28
N GLU A 38 -16.43 29.69 -16.54
CA GLU A 38 -16.30 28.77 -17.67
C GLU A 38 -14.93 28.08 -17.61
N GLN A 39 -14.93 26.76 -17.40
CA GLN A 39 -13.72 25.96 -17.29
C GLN A 39 -13.88 24.62 -18.01
N THR A 40 -12.74 24.10 -18.51
CA THR A 40 -12.65 22.73 -18.98
C THR A 40 -12.08 21.87 -17.86
N VAL A 41 -12.81 20.85 -17.46
CA VAL A 41 -12.41 19.88 -16.42
C VAL A 41 -12.10 18.55 -17.08
N LEU A 42 -10.88 18.06 -16.90
CA LEU A 42 -10.52 16.71 -17.31
C LEU A 42 -10.99 15.73 -16.24
N ALA A 43 -11.74 14.73 -16.67
CA ALA A 43 -12.19 13.64 -15.80
C ALA A 43 -11.96 12.30 -16.52
N ASP A 44 -11.38 11.34 -15.78
CA ASP A 44 -11.21 9.98 -16.27
C ASP A 44 -12.44 9.14 -15.90
N PRO A 45 -13.29 8.75 -16.87
CA PRO A 45 -14.53 8.00 -16.59
C PRO A 45 -14.27 6.62 -15.96
N ALA A 46 -13.05 6.07 -16.12
CA ALA A 46 -12.69 4.78 -15.55
C ALA A 46 -12.37 4.83 -14.05
N SER A 47 -12.04 6.01 -13.53
CA SER A 47 -11.56 6.15 -12.15
C SER A 47 -12.33 7.17 -11.31
N VAL A 48 -12.94 8.18 -11.94
CA VAL A 48 -13.67 9.24 -11.23
C VAL A 48 -14.91 8.68 -10.53
N ASN A 49 -15.18 9.16 -9.32
CA ASN A 49 -16.42 8.84 -8.61
C ASN A 49 -17.65 9.32 -9.45
N TYR A 50 -18.66 8.44 -9.57
CA TYR A 50 -19.83 8.71 -10.45
C TYR A 50 -20.62 9.95 -10.04
N ALA A 51 -20.79 10.21 -8.73
CA ALA A 51 -21.50 11.41 -8.26
C ALA A 51 -20.73 12.70 -8.61
N VAL A 52 -19.40 12.67 -8.50
CA VAL A 52 -18.53 13.78 -8.95
C VAL A 52 -18.70 14.00 -10.45
N TYR A 53 -18.61 12.95 -11.25
CA TYR A 53 -18.77 13.03 -12.70
C TYR A 53 -20.13 13.60 -13.12
N GLN A 54 -21.23 13.12 -12.52
CA GLN A 54 -22.56 13.65 -12.77
C GLN A 54 -22.69 15.14 -12.39
N THR A 55 -22.10 15.52 -11.24
CA THR A 55 -22.15 16.93 -10.79
C THR A 55 -21.40 17.84 -11.76
N LEU A 56 -20.25 17.42 -12.26
CA LEU A 56 -19.49 18.15 -13.27
C LEU A 56 -20.28 18.31 -14.57
N GLN A 57 -20.89 17.22 -15.06
CA GLN A 57 -21.70 17.26 -16.29
C GLN A 57 -22.97 18.11 -16.14
N ALA A 58 -23.57 18.19 -14.97
CA ALA A 58 -24.78 18.98 -14.72
C ALA A 58 -24.50 20.48 -14.59
N ASN A 59 -23.26 20.90 -14.36
CA ASN A 59 -22.89 22.29 -14.21
C ASN A 59 -22.66 22.94 -15.59
N PRO A 60 -23.49 23.90 -16.00
CA PRO A 60 -23.40 24.53 -17.34
C PRO A 60 -22.15 25.38 -17.58
N ALA A 61 -21.44 25.80 -16.52
CA ALA A 61 -20.16 26.51 -16.60
C ALA A 61 -18.97 25.56 -16.88
N LEU A 62 -19.16 24.25 -16.71
CA LEU A 62 -18.08 23.27 -16.83
C LEU A 62 -18.22 22.47 -18.12
N THR A 63 -17.12 22.38 -18.87
CA THR A 63 -16.98 21.45 -20.00
C THR A 63 -16.19 20.27 -19.58
N VAL A 64 -16.82 19.10 -19.45
CA VAL A 64 -16.12 17.87 -19.07
C VAL A 64 -15.44 17.26 -20.28
N LYS A 65 -14.14 17.00 -20.14
CA LYS A 65 -13.33 16.31 -21.15
C LYS A 65 -12.96 14.93 -20.62
N ASP A 66 -13.49 13.90 -21.29
CA ASP A 66 -13.22 12.50 -20.95
C ASP A 66 -11.83 12.10 -21.45
N GLU A 67 -10.86 12.09 -20.55
CA GLU A 67 -9.49 11.67 -20.83
C GLU A 67 -8.92 10.91 -19.61
N ALA A 68 -7.94 10.03 -19.87
CA ALA A 68 -7.23 9.33 -18.81
C ALA A 68 -6.56 10.34 -17.85
N ASP A 69 -6.56 10.01 -16.56
CA ASP A 69 -5.95 10.84 -15.52
C ASP A 69 -4.44 11.01 -15.77
N PRO A 70 -3.96 12.22 -16.10
CA PRO A 70 -2.55 12.47 -16.35
C PRO A 70 -1.67 12.35 -15.10
N LEU A 71 -2.25 12.41 -13.90
CA LEU A 71 -1.51 12.30 -12.65
C LEU A 71 -1.00 10.89 -12.40
N LEU A 72 -1.70 9.86 -12.89
CA LEU A 72 -1.27 8.46 -12.71
C LEU A 72 0.11 8.18 -13.32
N PRO A 73 0.37 8.46 -14.60
CA PRO A 73 1.70 8.27 -15.16
C PRO A 73 2.73 9.22 -14.56
N MET A 74 2.37 10.48 -14.23
CA MET A 74 3.27 11.43 -13.59
C MET A 74 3.71 10.93 -12.20
N LYS A 75 2.78 10.40 -11.41
CA LYS A 75 3.06 9.79 -10.10
C LYS A 75 3.90 8.51 -10.23
N GLY A 76 3.71 7.75 -11.31
CA GLY A 76 4.43 6.50 -11.55
C GLY A 76 5.92 6.71 -11.88
N VAL A 77 6.29 7.86 -12.40
CA VAL A 77 7.69 8.20 -12.72
C VAL A 77 8.37 8.81 -11.51
N LYS A 78 9.17 8.00 -10.82
CA LYS A 78 9.92 8.43 -9.64
C LYS A 78 11.02 9.41 -10.00
N ASN A 79 11.18 10.46 -9.18
CA ASN A 79 12.34 11.35 -9.25
C ASN A 79 13.60 10.69 -8.63
N GLU A 80 14.75 11.38 -8.70
CA GLU A 80 16.02 10.83 -8.22
C GLU A 80 16.03 10.56 -6.71
N VAL A 81 15.34 11.38 -5.91
CA VAL A 81 15.22 11.20 -4.46
C VAL A 81 14.37 9.96 -4.14
N GLU A 82 13.21 9.82 -4.78
CA GLU A 82 12.34 8.66 -4.64
C GLU A 82 13.04 7.37 -5.09
N LEU A 83 13.84 7.42 -6.17
CA LEU A 83 14.62 6.28 -6.65
C LEU A 83 15.69 5.87 -5.63
N ALA A 84 16.42 6.84 -5.06
CA ALA A 84 17.42 6.57 -4.03
C ALA A 84 16.79 5.93 -2.80
N HIS A 85 15.71 6.50 -2.30
CA HIS A 85 14.97 5.97 -1.15
C HIS A 85 14.38 4.58 -1.40
N THR A 86 13.84 4.34 -2.60
CA THR A 86 13.33 3.02 -2.99
C THR A 86 14.45 1.97 -2.95
N ARG A 87 15.64 2.28 -3.45
CA ARG A 87 16.80 1.38 -3.40
C ARG A 87 17.20 1.07 -1.96
N GLU A 88 17.29 2.10 -1.11
CA GLU A 88 17.64 1.94 0.31
C GLU A 88 16.59 1.10 1.06
N ALA A 89 15.29 1.34 0.83
CA ALA A 89 14.21 0.54 1.40
C ALA A 89 14.35 -0.95 1.02
N HIS A 90 14.65 -1.24 -0.25
CA HIS A 90 14.85 -2.62 -0.71
C HIS A 90 16.12 -3.27 -0.16
N ILE A 91 17.17 -2.51 0.13
CA ILE A 91 18.36 -3.05 0.82
C ILE A 91 18.01 -3.44 2.24
N ARG A 92 17.32 -2.58 3.00
CA ARG A 92 16.86 -2.87 4.37
C ARG A 92 15.94 -4.09 4.41
N ASP A 93 14.95 -4.11 3.55
CA ASP A 93 14.01 -5.23 3.47
C ASP A 93 14.70 -6.52 3.02
N GLY A 94 15.65 -6.43 2.09
CA GLY A 94 16.48 -7.55 1.67
C GLY A 94 17.28 -8.16 2.83
N VAL A 95 17.80 -7.33 3.75
CA VAL A 95 18.43 -7.81 4.98
C VAL A 95 17.44 -8.55 5.88
N ALA A 96 16.22 -8.04 6.02
CA ALA A 96 15.16 -8.71 6.77
C ALA A 96 14.82 -10.08 6.16
N MET A 97 14.67 -10.15 4.83
CA MET A 97 14.40 -11.38 4.08
C MET A 97 15.51 -12.44 4.25
N VAL A 98 16.78 -12.02 4.20
CA VAL A 98 17.92 -12.95 4.41
C VAL A 98 17.95 -13.47 5.85
N ARG A 99 17.73 -12.62 6.84
CA ARG A 99 17.65 -13.03 8.25
C ARG A 99 16.48 -13.97 8.51
N PHE A 100 15.34 -13.68 7.91
CA PHE A 100 14.17 -14.56 7.90
C PHE A 100 14.53 -15.95 7.37
N GLN A 101 15.14 -16.03 6.20
CA GLN A 101 15.52 -17.30 5.57
C GLN A 101 16.47 -18.11 6.48
N ILE A 102 17.48 -17.45 7.03
CA ILE A 102 18.43 -18.12 7.96
C ILE A 102 17.71 -18.67 9.20
N GLU A 103 16.78 -17.90 9.81
CA GLU A 103 16.02 -18.39 10.96
C GLU A 103 15.09 -19.55 10.55
N LEU A 104 14.39 -19.44 9.43
CA LEU A 104 13.54 -20.49 8.89
C LEU A 104 14.30 -21.80 8.73
N GLU A 105 15.43 -21.78 8.03
CA GLU A 105 16.28 -22.96 7.80
C GLU A 105 16.80 -23.57 9.12
N ASN A 106 17.26 -22.74 10.06
CA ASN A 106 17.77 -23.21 11.35
C ASN A 106 16.67 -23.86 12.20
N ARG A 107 15.47 -23.27 12.26
CA ARG A 107 14.36 -23.82 13.05
C ARG A 107 13.84 -25.11 12.44
N LEU A 108 13.72 -25.18 11.11
CA LEU A 108 13.40 -26.43 10.43
C LEU A 108 14.46 -27.49 10.65
N ALA A 109 15.75 -27.15 10.58
CA ALA A 109 16.84 -28.10 10.86
C ALA A 109 16.78 -28.63 12.29
N ALA A 110 16.45 -27.78 13.27
CA ALA A 110 16.26 -28.16 14.68
C ALA A 110 15.03 -29.05 14.91
N GLY A 111 14.16 -29.20 13.92
CA GLY A 111 12.94 -30.01 14.03
C GLY A 111 11.78 -29.27 14.72
N GLU A 112 11.83 -27.95 14.78
CA GLU A 112 10.70 -27.16 15.30
C GLU A 112 9.49 -27.26 14.38
N GLU A 113 8.32 -27.29 15.00
CA GLU A 113 7.05 -27.19 14.24
C GLU A 113 6.84 -25.75 13.81
N LEU A 114 6.82 -25.49 12.50
CA LEU A 114 6.51 -24.22 11.90
C LEU A 114 5.21 -24.32 11.10
N THR A 115 4.48 -23.22 11.06
CA THR A 115 3.23 -23.08 10.29
C THR A 115 3.29 -21.84 9.43
N GLU A 116 2.36 -21.68 8.52
CA GLU A 116 2.23 -20.47 7.72
C GLU A 116 2.07 -19.20 8.58
N LEU A 117 1.41 -19.29 9.74
CA LEU A 117 1.32 -18.19 10.71
C LEU A 117 2.69 -17.86 11.34
N THR A 118 3.47 -18.86 11.69
CA THR A 118 4.83 -18.68 12.24
C THR A 118 5.74 -17.97 11.22
N ILE A 119 5.53 -18.19 9.93
CA ILE A 119 6.30 -17.52 8.86
C ILE A 119 6.05 -16.01 8.88
N ASP A 120 4.78 -15.58 9.00
CA ASP A 120 4.43 -14.17 9.12
C ASP A 120 5.08 -13.52 10.36
N GLU A 121 4.99 -14.19 11.53
CA GLU A 121 5.61 -13.71 12.77
C GLU A 121 7.12 -13.51 12.66
N ILE A 122 7.84 -14.47 12.07
CA ILE A 122 9.28 -14.38 11.87
C ILE A 122 9.64 -13.23 10.94
N LEU A 123 8.87 -13.06 9.87
CA LEU A 123 9.08 -11.99 8.90
C LEU A 123 8.86 -10.61 9.54
N HIS A 124 7.74 -10.46 10.24
CA HIS A 124 7.42 -9.23 10.99
C HIS A 124 8.54 -8.86 11.97
N LYS A 125 9.05 -9.83 12.73
CA LYS A 125 10.18 -9.63 13.66
C LYS A 125 11.39 -8.99 12.99
N TYR A 126 11.76 -9.43 11.80
CA TYR A 126 12.93 -8.91 11.11
C TYR A 126 12.68 -7.60 10.37
N ARG A 127 11.49 -7.38 9.86
CA ARG A 127 11.09 -6.13 9.22
C ARG A 127 10.91 -5.01 10.22
N SER A 128 10.20 -5.26 11.32
CA SER A 128 10.01 -4.26 12.39
C SER A 128 11.29 -3.83 13.09
N ALA A 129 12.34 -4.66 13.02
CA ALA A 129 13.67 -4.32 13.54
C ALA A 129 14.50 -3.46 12.55
N GLN A 130 14.03 -3.20 11.34
CA GLN A 130 14.73 -2.32 10.41
C GLN A 130 14.43 -0.85 10.71
N ASP A 131 15.42 0.00 10.45
CA ASP A 131 15.24 1.45 10.56
C ASP A 131 14.12 1.95 9.63
N LYS A 132 13.36 2.94 10.10
CA LYS A 132 12.25 3.58 9.38
C LYS A 132 11.04 2.67 9.05
N PHE A 133 10.96 1.47 9.62
CA PHE A 133 9.79 0.62 9.46
C PHE A 133 8.54 1.30 10.04
N LEU A 134 7.44 1.25 9.31
CA LEU A 134 6.13 1.75 9.75
C LEU A 134 5.12 0.61 9.94
N THR A 135 4.97 -0.22 8.92
CA THR A 135 4.03 -1.35 8.92
C THR A 135 4.35 -2.27 7.74
N GLU A 136 3.72 -3.43 7.67
CA GLU A 136 3.67 -4.22 6.45
C GLU A 136 2.94 -3.45 5.35
N SER A 137 3.39 -3.59 4.10
CA SER A 137 2.74 -2.95 2.94
C SER A 137 1.43 -3.63 2.57
N PHE A 138 1.31 -4.91 2.87
CA PHE A 138 0.10 -5.74 2.77
C PHE A 138 0.23 -6.95 3.70
N GLY A 139 -0.88 -7.66 3.94
CA GLY A 139 -0.85 -8.89 4.75
C GLY A 139 0.00 -9.96 4.09
N THR A 140 0.96 -10.51 4.82
CA THR A 140 1.87 -11.54 4.32
C THR A 140 1.10 -12.74 3.77
N ILE A 141 1.44 -13.16 2.57
CA ILE A 141 1.00 -14.42 1.99
C ILE A 141 2.13 -15.44 2.23
N ALA A 142 1.96 -16.29 3.22
CA ALA A 142 2.82 -17.44 3.45
C ALA A 142 2.04 -18.68 3.07
N ALA A 143 2.37 -19.30 1.96
CA ALA A 143 1.58 -20.36 1.37
C ALA A 143 2.43 -21.61 1.10
N TYR A 144 2.16 -22.69 1.82
CA TYR A 144 2.89 -23.93 1.71
C TYR A 144 2.14 -24.97 0.88
N GLY A 145 2.86 -25.62 -0.04
CA GLY A 145 2.33 -26.68 -0.88
C GLY A 145 1.09 -26.26 -1.67
N PRO A 146 -0.06 -26.94 -1.53
CA PRO A 146 -1.28 -26.64 -2.30
C PRO A 146 -1.81 -25.22 -2.10
N ASN A 147 -1.60 -24.62 -0.92
CA ASN A 147 -2.07 -23.26 -0.62
C ASN A 147 -1.43 -22.21 -1.51
N ALA A 148 -0.22 -22.48 -2.01
CA ALA A 148 0.48 -21.60 -2.94
C ALA A 148 -0.20 -21.49 -4.33
N ALA A 149 -1.16 -22.35 -4.64
CA ALA A 149 -1.96 -22.24 -5.86
C ALA A 149 -3.14 -21.25 -5.76
N MET A 150 -3.42 -20.74 -4.55
CA MET A 150 -4.51 -19.80 -4.32
C MET A 150 -3.96 -18.36 -4.33
N MET A 151 -4.46 -17.55 -5.29
CA MET A 151 -4.12 -16.13 -5.32
C MET A 151 -4.66 -15.44 -4.06
N HIS A 152 -3.85 -14.53 -3.48
CA HIS A 152 -4.20 -13.78 -2.27
C HIS A 152 -4.58 -14.69 -1.08
N TYR A 153 -3.92 -15.86 -0.96
CA TYR A 153 -4.10 -16.75 0.17
C TYR A 153 -3.73 -16.05 1.49
N HIS A 154 -4.51 -16.26 2.52
CA HIS A 154 -4.20 -15.84 3.88
C HIS A 154 -4.43 -17.00 4.84
N ALA A 155 -3.38 -17.37 5.56
CA ALA A 155 -3.48 -18.32 6.66
C ALA A 155 -4.29 -17.72 7.82
N THR A 156 -5.15 -18.52 8.43
CA THR A 156 -5.90 -18.14 9.64
C THR A 156 -5.63 -19.12 10.77
N GLU A 157 -6.04 -18.77 11.99
CA GLU A 157 -5.94 -19.67 13.15
C GLU A 157 -6.63 -21.02 12.89
N GLU A 158 -7.76 -20.99 12.17
CA GLU A 158 -8.59 -22.17 11.88
C GLU A 158 -8.10 -22.95 10.66
N ASP A 159 -7.43 -22.26 9.71
CA ASP A 159 -7.01 -22.86 8.44
C ASP A 159 -5.62 -22.39 8.05
N HIS A 160 -4.62 -23.24 8.30
CA HIS A 160 -3.24 -23.02 7.93
C HIS A 160 -2.49 -24.36 7.82
N ALA A 161 -1.46 -24.40 7.01
CA ALA A 161 -0.62 -25.57 6.86
C ALA A 161 0.56 -25.59 7.83
N LYS A 162 0.96 -26.79 8.27
CA LYS A 162 2.25 -27.04 8.89
C LYS A 162 3.32 -27.25 7.81
N LEU A 163 4.49 -26.64 8.03
CA LEU A 163 5.62 -26.82 7.14
C LEU A 163 6.28 -28.18 7.39
N GLU A 164 6.61 -28.87 6.31
CA GLU A 164 7.42 -30.09 6.34
C GLU A 164 8.75 -29.84 5.61
N LYS A 165 9.77 -30.69 5.84
CA LYS A 165 11.06 -30.61 5.14
C LYS A 165 10.96 -31.16 3.72
N LYS A 166 9.98 -30.69 2.95
CA LYS A 166 9.74 -31.07 1.54
C LYS A 166 8.80 -30.06 0.87
N GLY A 167 8.84 -29.98 -0.43
CA GLY A 167 7.90 -29.17 -1.22
C GLY A 167 8.34 -27.73 -1.31
N PHE A 168 7.40 -26.81 -1.47
CA PHE A 168 7.67 -25.39 -1.68
C PHE A 168 6.86 -24.53 -0.72
N LEU A 169 7.51 -23.50 -0.18
CA LEU A 169 6.89 -22.41 0.56
C LEU A 169 6.99 -21.14 -0.29
N LEU A 170 5.86 -20.62 -0.72
CA LEU A 170 5.77 -19.30 -1.34
C LEU A 170 5.56 -18.25 -0.24
N VAL A 171 6.38 -17.22 -0.23
CA VAL A 171 6.23 -16.06 0.67
C VAL A 171 6.16 -14.80 -0.18
N ASP A 172 5.01 -14.16 -0.17
CA ASP A 172 4.76 -12.88 -0.82
C ASP A 172 4.42 -11.84 0.25
N SER A 173 5.23 -10.80 0.34
CA SER A 173 5.22 -9.92 1.49
C SER A 173 5.97 -8.62 1.21
N GLY A 174 5.72 -7.60 2.00
CA GLY A 174 6.40 -6.33 1.87
C GLY A 174 6.29 -5.46 3.10
N ALA A 175 7.02 -4.38 3.12
CA ALA A 175 6.99 -3.39 4.19
C ALA A 175 6.86 -1.97 3.66
N THR A 176 6.21 -1.12 4.43
CA THR A 176 6.19 0.33 4.27
C THR A 176 7.19 0.92 5.24
N TYR A 177 8.19 1.59 4.70
CA TYR A 177 9.16 2.41 5.42
C TYR A 177 8.82 3.88 5.21
N MET A 178 9.32 4.76 6.07
CA MET A 178 9.09 6.22 5.91
C MET A 178 9.55 6.76 4.55
N ASP A 179 10.49 6.09 3.91
CA ASP A 179 11.13 6.54 2.68
C ASP A 179 10.92 5.60 1.48
N GLY A 180 10.11 4.54 1.62
CA GLY A 180 9.81 3.66 0.50
C GLY A 180 8.98 2.46 0.90
N THR A 181 8.37 1.82 -0.09
CA THR A 181 7.56 0.62 0.08
C THR A 181 8.17 -0.52 -0.71
N THR A 182 8.16 -1.73 -0.14
CA THR A 182 8.64 -2.95 -0.77
C THR A 182 7.50 -3.93 -1.01
N ASP A 183 7.71 -4.79 -1.99
CA ASP A 183 6.87 -5.90 -2.38
C ASP A 183 7.81 -6.99 -2.90
N ILE A 184 7.96 -8.09 -2.15
CA ILE A 184 8.97 -9.11 -2.41
C ILE A 184 8.35 -10.50 -2.30
N THR A 185 8.38 -11.22 -3.40
CA THR A 185 7.98 -12.64 -3.43
C THR A 185 9.19 -13.54 -3.53
N ARG A 186 9.21 -14.62 -2.74
CA ARG A 186 10.20 -15.71 -2.83
C ARG A 186 9.53 -17.07 -2.67
N THR A 187 10.08 -18.06 -3.38
CA THR A 187 9.69 -19.46 -3.21
C THR A 187 10.88 -20.24 -2.70
N TYR A 188 10.72 -20.85 -1.53
CA TYR A 188 11.73 -21.65 -0.84
C TYR A 188 11.45 -23.13 -1.07
N PRO A 189 12.44 -23.94 -1.55
CA PRO A 189 12.31 -25.39 -1.75
C PRO A 189 12.46 -26.19 -0.44
#